data_64838c2f70eb5c62f0e9bdb6d363576b
#
_entry.id   64838c2f70eb5c62f0e9bdb6d363576b
#
_cell.length_a   1.000
_cell.length_b   1.000
_cell.length_c   1.000
_cell.angle_alpha   90.00
_cell.angle_beta   90.00
_cell.angle_gamma   90.00
#
_symmetry.space_group_name_H-M   'P 1'
#
loop_
_entity.id
_entity.type
_entity.pdbx_description
1 polymer ?
#
loop_
_entity_poly.entity_id
_entity_poly.type
_entity_poly.pdbx_seq_one_letter_code
_entity_poly.pdbx_strand_id
1 'polypeptide(L)'
;MKQMKRWIIAFLLGLVAFLGLGTTVDARSLVVDKYDIEANILENGDVQFFETITFQSDGAYNGVFYNLDYSGFGKPTDVNAYLETSEGRLLMNQENSGKKGTYQLTDSGSKIQFKVYFPFSNSKLKVTFQYTVPKLITNYLDTAELNRKVVGKEWEVDQHNITVKVNIPGTASRETLRAWGHGAGQNGNVKIADDYRSVTLTAPENKSGDFVEVHMLFPQTLTHANTNVKNE
;
A
#
# COMPACT_ATOMS: atom_id res chain seq x y z
N MET A 1 48.64 -48.87 11.49
CA MET A 1 47.78 -48.22 12.51
C MET A 1 48.18 -46.79 12.84
N LYS A 2 49.40 -46.37 13.01
CA LYS A 2 49.78 -44.97 13.33
C LYS A 2 49.51 -43.99 12.21
N GLN A 3 49.70 -44.35 10.95
CA GLN A 3 49.37 -43.43 9.80
C GLN A 3 47.86 -43.19 9.61
N MET A 4 47.02 -44.21 9.75
CA MET A 4 45.59 -44.12 9.61
C MET A 4 44.97 -43.21 10.67
N LYS A 5 45.47 -43.21 11.91
CA LYS A 5 45.04 -42.27 12.97
C LYS A 5 45.35 -40.79 12.62
N ARG A 6 46.48 -40.52 11.95
CA ARG A 6 46.88 -39.17 11.53
C ARG A 6 45.94 -38.61 10.45
N TRP A 7 45.51 -39.45 9.52
CA TRP A 7 44.55 -39.04 8.47
C TRP A 7 43.14 -38.80 9.03
N ILE A 8 42.68 -39.58 10.01
CA ILE A 8 41.40 -39.39 10.68
C ILE A 8 41.39 -38.07 11.48
N ILE A 9 42.48 -37.74 12.17
CA ILE A 9 42.60 -36.49 12.93
C ILE A 9 42.67 -35.28 11.98
N ALA A 10 43.36 -35.38 10.85
CA ALA A 10 43.40 -34.32 9.83
C ALA A 10 42.02 -34.09 9.18
N PHE A 11 41.25 -35.16 8.94
CA PHE A 11 39.87 -35.07 8.39
C PHE A 11 38.91 -34.48 9.42
N LEU A 12 39.01 -34.85 10.71
CA LEU A 12 38.19 -34.26 11.78
C LEU A 12 38.51 -32.77 12.00
N LEU A 13 39.78 -32.35 11.94
CA LEU A 13 40.17 -30.94 12.03
C LEU A 13 39.72 -30.14 10.82
N GLY A 14 39.72 -30.70 9.62
CA GLY A 14 39.17 -30.09 8.42
C GLY A 14 37.66 -29.92 8.49
N LEU A 15 36.93 -30.89 9.06
CA LEU A 15 35.47 -30.81 9.24
C LEU A 15 35.07 -29.75 10.28
N VAL A 16 35.84 -29.60 11.37
CA VAL A 16 35.60 -28.56 12.39
C VAL A 16 35.90 -27.16 11.83
N ALA A 17 36.91 -27.00 10.97
CA ALA A 17 37.18 -25.72 10.30
C ALA A 17 36.11 -25.34 9.28
N PHE A 18 35.45 -26.32 8.64
CA PHE A 18 34.36 -26.07 7.70
C PHE A 18 33.03 -25.70 8.41
N LEU A 19 32.82 -26.20 9.63
CA LEU A 19 31.65 -25.83 10.47
C LEU A 19 31.81 -24.47 11.16
N GLY A 20 33.01 -23.89 11.18
CA GLY A 20 33.30 -22.58 11.78
C GLY A 20 33.17 -21.39 10.82
N LEU A 21 32.97 -21.63 9.52
CA LEU A 21 32.70 -20.58 8.52
C LEU A 21 31.19 -20.40 8.29
N GLY A 22 30.43 -20.35 9.38
CA GLY A 22 29.07 -19.83 9.31
C GLY A 22 29.15 -18.36 8.88
N THR A 23 28.95 -18.08 7.58
CA THR A 23 28.57 -16.75 7.16
C THR A 23 27.27 -16.46 7.87
N THR A 24 27.27 -15.52 8.79
CA THR A 24 26.04 -14.93 9.30
C THR A 24 25.34 -14.31 8.09
N VAL A 25 24.38 -15.02 7.54
CA VAL A 25 23.44 -14.42 6.62
C VAL A 25 22.66 -13.43 7.49
N ASP A 26 23.02 -12.16 7.44
CA ASP A 26 22.22 -11.11 8.05
C ASP A 26 20.84 -11.19 7.39
N ALA A 27 19.87 -11.68 8.17
CA ALA A 27 18.49 -11.80 7.73
C ALA A 27 17.95 -10.37 7.59
N ARG A 28 17.99 -9.83 6.37
CA ARG A 28 17.39 -8.52 6.08
C ARG A 28 15.89 -8.59 6.23
N SER A 29 15.29 -7.55 6.79
CA SER A 29 13.85 -7.40 6.92
C SER A 29 13.35 -6.08 6.33
N LEU A 30 12.12 -6.10 5.84
CA LEU A 30 11.42 -4.93 5.34
C LEU A 30 10.02 -4.93 5.97
N VAL A 31 9.62 -3.81 6.53
CA VAL A 31 8.27 -3.62 7.05
C VAL A 31 7.69 -2.29 6.53
N VAL A 32 6.37 -2.18 6.50
CA VAL A 32 5.68 -0.91 6.30
C VAL A 32 5.46 -0.28 7.67
N ASP A 33 6.26 0.74 7.99
CA ASP A 33 6.22 1.45 9.28
C ASP A 33 5.03 2.40 9.39
N LYS A 34 4.61 2.98 8.25
CA LYS A 34 3.45 3.87 8.16
C LYS A 34 2.81 3.79 6.79
N TYR A 35 1.47 3.81 6.74
CA TYR A 35 0.71 3.80 5.51
C TYR A 35 -0.41 4.83 5.56
N ASP A 36 -0.22 5.97 4.90
CA ASP A 36 -1.21 7.02 4.78
C ASP A 36 -1.87 6.95 3.40
N ILE A 37 -3.19 6.82 3.37
CA ILE A 37 -4.01 6.78 2.16
C ILE A 37 -4.95 7.98 2.19
N GLU A 38 -4.87 8.84 1.18
CA GLU A 38 -5.84 9.88 0.92
C GLU A 38 -6.63 9.53 -0.35
N ALA A 39 -7.94 9.45 -0.23
CA ALA A 39 -8.87 9.18 -1.31
C ALA A 39 -9.77 10.39 -1.51
N ASN A 40 -9.73 11.01 -2.69
CA ASN A 40 -10.54 12.14 -3.05
C ASN A 40 -11.63 11.70 -4.03
N ILE A 41 -12.87 11.64 -3.58
CA ILE A 41 -14.03 11.37 -4.44
C ILE A 41 -14.28 12.61 -5.29
N LEU A 42 -14.34 12.41 -6.62
CA LEU A 42 -14.60 13.46 -7.59
C LEU A 42 -16.08 13.52 -7.95
N GLU A 43 -16.55 14.68 -8.41
CA GLU A 43 -17.96 14.88 -8.79
C GLU A 43 -18.44 13.91 -9.90
N ASN A 44 -17.53 13.44 -10.77
CA ASN A 44 -17.86 12.47 -11.83
C ASN A 44 -17.93 11.02 -11.35
N GLY A 45 -17.69 10.75 -10.05
CA GLY A 45 -17.69 9.41 -9.45
C GLY A 45 -16.38 8.66 -9.58
N ASP A 46 -15.34 9.27 -10.13
CA ASP A 46 -13.98 8.75 -10.05
C ASP A 46 -13.41 9.00 -8.65
N VAL A 47 -12.39 8.23 -8.26
CA VAL A 47 -11.69 8.46 -6.99
C VAL A 47 -10.20 8.54 -7.23
N GLN A 48 -9.61 9.67 -6.84
CA GLN A 48 -8.17 9.89 -6.88
C GLN A 48 -7.54 9.45 -5.55
N PHE A 49 -6.52 8.61 -5.64
CA PHE A 49 -5.76 8.09 -4.50
C PHE A 49 -4.36 8.67 -4.46
N PHE A 50 -3.91 8.96 -3.23
CA PHE A 50 -2.52 9.20 -2.88
C PHE A 50 -2.16 8.26 -1.74
N GLU A 51 -1.35 7.25 -2.03
CA GLU A 51 -0.93 6.25 -1.08
C GLU A 51 0.54 6.48 -0.70
N THR A 52 0.76 7.04 0.49
CA THR A 52 2.08 7.34 1.00
C THR A 52 2.55 6.25 1.94
N ILE A 53 3.54 5.49 1.52
CA ILE A 53 4.08 4.34 2.23
C ILE A 53 5.49 4.65 2.74
N THR A 54 5.69 4.46 4.05
CA THR A 54 7.01 4.54 4.67
C THR A 54 7.51 3.12 4.92
N PHE A 55 8.47 2.70 4.13
CA PHE A 55 9.19 1.44 4.29
C PHE A 55 10.34 1.63 5.29
N GLN A 56 10.49 0.71 6.23
CA GLN A 56 11.64 0.62 7.13
C GLN A 56 12.41 -0.65 6.81
N SER A 57 13.70 -0.52 6.52
CA SER A 57 14.59 -1.65 6.27
C SER A 57 15.54 -1.91 7.43
N ASP A 58 15.79 -3.19 7.67
CA ASP A 58 16.98 -3.72 8.32
C ASP A 58 17.78 -4.47 7.25
N GLY A 59 18.98 -3.97 6.93
CA GLY A 59 19.75 -4.38 5.77
C GLY A 59 19.49 -3.57 4.50
N ALA A 60 20.17 -3.92 3.42
CA ALA A 60 20.19 -3.19 2.15
C ALA A 60 19.13 -3.67 1.17
N TYR A 61 18.43 -2.72 0.55
CA TYR A 61 17.45 -2.95 -0.52
C TYR A 61 17.75 -2.03 -1.70
N ASN A 62 17.51 -2.49 -2.92
CA ASN A 62 17.69 -1.71 -4.15
C ASN A 62 16.44 -0.87 -4.50
N GLY A 63 15.35 -1.05 -3.77
CA GLY A 63 14.08 -0.38 -3.98
C GLY A 63 12.92 -1.20 -3.42
N VAL A 64 11.70 -0.84 -3.79
CA VAL A 64 10.47 -1.48 -3.30
C VAL A 64 9.53 -1.81 -4.44
N PHE A 65 8.63 -2.78 -4.20
CA PHE A 65 7.50 -3.07 -5.04
C PHE A 65 6.22 -2.58 -4.38
N TYR A 66 5.29 -2.10 -5.19
CA TYR A 66 3.91 -1.84 -4.80
C TYR A 66 2.97 -2.41 -5.85
N ASN A 67 1.97 -3.18 -5.43
CA ASN A 67 0.98 -3.81 -6.29
C ASN A 67 -0.38 -3.12 -6.10
N LEU A 68 -0.85 -2.47 -7.16
CA LEU A 68 -2.18 -1.88 -7.23
C LEU A 68 -3.13 -2.87 -7.89
N ASP A 69 -4.00 -3.52 -7.11
CA ASP A 69 -5.06 -4.39 -7.63
C ASP A 69 -6.27 -3.54 -8.05
N TYR A 70 -6.68 -3.68 -9.30
CA TYR A 70 -7.89 -3.04 -9.84
C TYR A 70 -8.90 -4.05 -10.39
N SER A 71 -8.79 -5.33 -9.97
CA SER A 71 -9.74 -6.38 -10.32
C SER A 71 -11.17 -5.95 -9.96
N GLY A 72 -12.08 -5.99 -10.91
CA GLY A 72 -13.49 -5.60 -10.72
C GLY A 72 -13.76 -4.09 -10.80
N PHE A 73 -12.75 -3.29 -11.12
CA PHE A 73 -12.84 -1.84 -11.28
C PHE A 73 -12.32 -1.40 -12.66
N GLY A 74 -12.53 -0.12 -12.98
CA GLY A 74 -11.93 0.47 -14.17
C GLY A 74 -10.40 0.54 -14.05
N LYS A 75 -9.70 0.40 -15.18
CA LYS A 75 -8.25 0.54 -15.21
C LYS A 75 -7.83 1.91 -14.69
N PRO A 76 -6.92 2.00 -13.70
CA PRO A 76 -6.45 3.26 -13.16
C PRO A 76 -5.77 4.14 -14.22
N THR A 77 -5.98 5.45 -14.10
CA THR A 77 -5.33 6.52 -14.88
C THR A 77 -4.45 7.38 -13.97
N ASP A 78 -3.70 8.31 -14.54
CA ASP A 78 -2.82 9.26 -13.82
C ASP A 78 -1.84 8.57 -12.86
N VAL A 79 -1.31 7.43 -13.29
CA VAL A 79 -0.50 6.53 -12.48
C VAL A 79 0.92 7.05 -12.36
N ASN A 80 1.29 7.56 -11.17
CA ASN A 80 2.58 8.20 -10.90
C ASN A 80 3.19 7.70 -9.58
N ALA A 81 4.51 7.81 -9.44
CA ALA A 81 5.22 7.60 -8.18
C ALA A 81 6.05 8.84 -7.82
N TYR A 82 6.07 9.16 -6.53
CA TYR A 82 6.81 10.31 -5.98
C TYR A 82 7.70 9.83 -4.83
N LEU A 83 8.91 10.38 -4.77
CA LEU A 83 9.77 10.28 -3.60
C LEU A 83 9.42 11.40 -2.62
N GLU A 84 9.17 11.07 -1.38
CA GLU A 84 8.98 12.05 -0.31
C GLU A 84 10.34 12.40 0.31
N THR A 85 10.72 13.66 0.26
CA THR A 85 11.99 14.18 0.78
C THR A 85 11.74 15.26 1.83
N SER A 86 12.80 15.71 2.54
CA SER A 86 12.71 16.85 3.46
C SER A 86 12.34 18.16 2.75
N GLU A 87 12.62 18.27 1.45
CA GLU A 87 12.33 19.45 0.64
C GLU A 87 10.96 19.40 -0.03
N GLY A 88 10.25 18.27 0.11
CA GLY A 88 8.92 18.04 -0.46
C GLY A 88 8.84 16.81 -1.33
N ARG A 89 7.77 16.74 -2.10
CA ARG A 89 7.43 15.62 -2.99
C ARG A 89 8.09 15.80 -4.35
N LEU A 90 8.89 14.82 -4.78
CA LEU A 90 9.59 14.80 -6.06
C LEU A 90 8.99 13.72 -6.98
N LEU A 91 8.47 14.14 -8.15
CA LEU A 91 7.99 13.22 -9.17
C LEU A 91 9.16 12.35 -9.69
N MET A 92 8.99 11.03 -9.65
CA MET A 92 9.96 10.09 -10.20
C MET A 92 9.75 9.91 -11.70
N ASN A 93 10.81 9.59 -12.43
CA ASN A 93 10.71 9.29 -13.86
C ASN A 93 10.28 7.83 -14.09
N GLN A 94 9.25 7.65 -14.93
CA GLN A 94 8.86 6.32 -15.38
C GLN A 94 9.78 5.88 -16.51
N GLU A 95 10.65 4.91 -16.25
CA GLU A 95 11.56 4.34 -17.24
C GLU A 95 12.03 2.93 -16.84
N ASN A 96 12.45 2.14 -17.82
CA ASN A 96 12.92 0.77 -17.61
C ASN A 96 14.44 0.66 -17.39
N SER A 97 15.10 1.76 -17.02
CA SER A 97 16.56 1.81 -16.88
C SER A 97 17.09 1.17 -15.61
N GLY A 98 16.25 1.05 -14.56
CA GLY A 98 16.68 0.61 -13.24
C GLY A 98 17.55 1.61 -12.48
N LYS A 99 17.67 2.87 -12.97
CA LYS A 99 18.44 3.92 -12.32
C LYS A 99 17.77 4.39 -11.02
N LYS A 100 18.59 4.84 -10.07
CA LYS A 100 18.09 5.46 -8.84
C LYS A 100 17.18 6.65 -9.16
N GLY A 101 16.04 6.71 -8.47
CA GLY A 101 15.06 7.79 -8.64
C GLY A 101 14.07 7.55 -9.79
N THR A 102 14.01 6.33 -10.32
CA THR A 102 13.08 5.94 -11.37
C THR A 102 12.12 4.85 -10.92
N TYR A 103 11.04 4.66 -11.65
CA TYR A 103 10.14 3.52 -11.45
C TYR A 103 9.71 2.91 -12.78
N GLN A 104 9.39 1.62 -12.74
CA GLN A 104 8.83 0.85 -13.85
C GLN A 104 7.41 0.42 -13.50
N LEU A 105 6.52 0.43 -14.49
CA LEU A 105 5.18 -0.14 -14.39
C LEU A 105 5.08 -1.42 -15.20
N THR A 106 4.44 -2.44 -14.61
CA THR A 106 4.01 -3.65 -15.30
C THR A 106 2.52 -3.83 -15.09
N ASP A 107 1.74 -3.87 -16.16
CA ASP A 107 0.29 -4.07 -16.12
C ASP A 107 -0.04 -5.49 -16.60
N SER A 108 -0.73 -6.25 -15.75
CA SER A 108 -1.17 -7.63 -16.04
C SER A 108 -2.66 -7.72 -16.43
N GLY A 109 -3.34 -6.58 -16.64
CA GLY A 109 -4.78 -6.52 -16.99
C GLY A 109 -5.73 -6.52 -15.79
N SER A 110 -5.23 -6.76 -14.58
CA SER A 110 -5.98 -6.64 -13.32
C SER A 110 -5.17 -6.01 -12.20
N LYS A 111 -3.84 -5.91 -12.38
CA LYS A 111 -2.90 -5.36 -11.42
C LYS A 111 -1.85 -4.52 -12.14
N ILE A 112 -1.50 -3.38 -11.53
CA ILE A 112 -0.34 -2.58 -11.90
C ILE A 112 0.70 -2.78 -10.81
N GLN A 113 1.88 -3.32 -11.18
CA GLN A 113 3.02 -3.38 -10.29
C GLN A 113 3.93 -2.18 -10.55
N PHE A 114 4.19 -1.42 -9.49
CA PHE A 114 5.28 -0.45 -9.45
C PHE A 114 6.54 -1.14 -8.95
N LYS A 115 7.64 -0.97 -9.67
CA LYS A 115 8.98 -1.30 -9.23
C LYS A 115 9.78 -0.01 -9.11
N VAL A 116 9.98 0.44 -7.87
CA VAL A 116 10.69 1.68 -7.54
C VAL A 116 12.16 1.36 -7.32
N TYR A 117 13.04 2.07 -8.01
CA TYR A 117 14.48 1.94 -7.91
C TYR A 117 15.05 3.06 -7.04
N PHE A 118 15.24 2.80 -5.77
CA PHE A 118 15.85 3.71 -4.82
C PHE A 118 16.57 2.92 -3.74
N PRO A 119 17.91 2.75 -3.84
CA PRO A 119 18.70 2.03 -2.85
C PRO A 119 18.63 2.69 -1.47
N PHE A 120 18.38 1.88 -0.45
CA PHE A 120 18.38 2.30 0.96
C PHE A 120 18.80 1.13 1.86
N SER A 121 19.36 1.43 3.04
CA SER A 121 19.88 0.43 3.98
C SER A 121 19.75 0.93 5.40
N ASN A 122 19.23 0.09 6.31
CA ASN A 122 19.04 0.43 7.73
C ASN A 122 18.38 1.80 7.94
N SER A 123 17.39 2.10 7.10
CA SER A 123 16.79 3.42 7.01
C SER A 123 15.34 3.36 6.51
N LYS A 124 14.69 4.52 6.43
CA LYS A 124 13.35 4.66 5.89
C LYS A 124 13.38 5.15 4.43
N LEU A 125 12.51 4.58 3.62
CA LEU A 125 12.17 5.08 2.29
C LEU A 125 10.69 5.43 2.27
N LYS A 126 10.35 6.67 1.90
CA LYS A 126 8.97 7.15 1.81
C LYS A 126 8.60 7.44 0.37
N VAL A 127 7.60 6.73 -0.14
CA VAL A 127 7.13 6.83 -1.53
C VAL A 127 5.63 7.09 -1.53
N THR A 128 5.18 8.00 -2.40
CA THR A 128 3.75 8.20 -2.67
C THR A 128 3.40 7.67 -4.05
N PHE A 129 2.39 6.81 -4.11
CA PHE A 129 1.77 6.34 -5.34
C PHE A 129 0.47 7.11 -5.56
N GLN A 130 0.36 7.75 -6.73
CA GLN A 130 -0.84 8.47 -7.16
C GLN A 130 -1.50 7.72 -8.29
N TYR A 131 -2.83 7.63 -8.26
CA TYR A 131 -3.63 7.09 -9.36
C TYR A 131 -5.10 7.51 -9.22
N THR A 132 -5.86 7.44 -10.32
CA THR A 132 -7.30 7.69 -10.34
C THR A 132 -8.01 6.42 -10.78
N VAL A 133 -8.98 5.93 -9.98
CA VAL A 133 -9.84 4.80 -10.34
C VAL A 133 -11.14 5.36 -10.92
N PRO A 134 -11.42 5.14 -12.23
CA PRO A 134 -12.62 5.67 -12.85
C PRO A 134 -13.86 4.92 -12.37
N LYS A 135 -14.98 5.66 -12.21
CA LYS A 135 -16.32 5.14 -11.88
C LYS A 135 -16.33 4.22 -10.65
N LEU A 136 -15.55 4.55 -9.62
CA LEU A 136 -15.47 3.74 -8.41
C LEU A 136 -16.69 3.91 -7.51
N ILE A 137 -17.38 5.05 -7.61
CA ILE A 137 -18.60 5.32 -6.83
C ILE A 137 -19.80 4.64 -7.51
N THR A 138 -20.60 3.92 -6.72
CA THR A 138 -21.89 3.38 -7.13
C THR A 138 -22.99 4.31 -6.62
N ASN A 139 -23.85 4.82 -7.52
CA ASN A 139 -25.04 5.56 -7.13
C ASN A 139 -26.25 4.62 -7.08
N TYR A 140 -27.00 4.71 -6.00
CA TYR A 140 -28.34 4.15 -5.81
C TYR A 140 -29.40 5.25 -5.94
N LEU A 141 -30.67 4.92 -5.75
CA LEU A 141 -31.76 5.91 -5.90
C LEU A 141 -31.70 7.02 -4.84
N ASP A 142 -31.18 6.74 -3.66
CA ASP A 142 -31.19 7.63 -2.50
C ASP A 142 -29.81 7.91 -1.91
N THR A 143 -28.79 7.14 -2.30
CA THR A 143 -27.44 7.26 -1.73
C THR A 143 -26.36 6.95 -2.75
N ALA A 144 -25.14 7.39 -2.49
CA ALA A 144 -23.92 6.98 -3.17
C ALA A 144 -23.05 6.13 -2.24
N GLU A 145 -22.33 5.17 -2.81
CA GLU A 145 -21.50 4.22 -2.08
C GLU A 145 -20.06 4.21 -2.59
N LEU A 146 -19.12 4.26 -1.65
CA LEU A 146 -17.76 3.81 -1.82
C LEU A 146 -17.58 2.53 -1.00
N ASN A 147 -17.25 1.42 -1.67
CA ASN A 147 -16.86 0.17 -1.00
C ASN A 147 -15.54 -0.32 -1.62
N ARG A 148 -14.43 -0.19 -0.86
CA ARG A 148 -13.09 -0.45 -1.39
C ARG A 148 -12.16 -1.03 -0.34
N LYS A 149 -11.50 -2.14 -0.70
CA LYS A 149 -10.28 -2.58 0.00
C LYS A 149 -9.16 -1.63 -0.39
N VAL A 150 -8.75 -0.79 0.55
CA VAL A 150 -7.70 0.21 0.36
C VAL A 150 -6.31 -0.35 0.70
N VAL A 151 -6.24 -1.38 1.55
CA VAL A 151 -5.07 -2.24 1.70
C VAL A 151 -5.49 -3.65 1.31
N GLY A 152 -4.88 -4.19 0.27
CA GLY A 152 -5.20 -5.52 -0.26
C GLY A 152 -4.49 -6.64 0.50
N LYS A 153 -4.88 -7.88 0.21
CA LYS A 153 -4.28 -9.10 0.81
C LYS A 153 -2.92 -9.50 0.20
N GLU A 154 -2.46 -8.75 -0.79
CA GLU A 154 -1.25 -9.06 -1.56
C GLU A 154 0.06 -8.68 -0.82
N TRP A 155 -0.06 -8.03 0.34
CA TRP A 155 1.08 -7.64 1.14
C TRP A 155 1.72 -8.84 1.82
N GLU A 156 3.02 -9.04 1.57
CA GLU A 156 3.85 -10.09 2.17
C GLU A 156 4.51 -9.66 3.49
N VAL A 157 4.35 -8.39 3.86
CA VAL A 157 4.90 -7.79 5.09
C VAL A 157 3.79 -7.12 5.88
N ASP A 158 3.97 -7.04 7.20
CA ASP A 158 3.05 -6.32 8.08
C ASP A 158 3.06 -4.82 7.79
N GLN A 159 1.90 -4.18 7.91
CA GLN A 159 1.75 -2.75 7.78
C GLN A 159 1.34 -2.16 9.13
N HIS A 160 1.99 -1.08 9.53
CA HIS A 160 1.74 -0.39 10.79
C HIS A 160 1.25 1.04 10.55
N ASN A 161 0.58 1.60 11.56
CA ASN A 161 0.16 3.01 11.58
C ASN A 161 -0.60 3.42 10.31
N ILE A 162 -1.66 2.66 9.98
CA ILE A 162 -2.46 2.89 8.79
C ILE A 162 -3.46 4.02 9.06
N THR A 163 -3.51 5.00 8.16
CA THR A 163 -4.51 6.06 8.15
C THR A 163 -5.14 6.15 6.76
N VAL A 164 -6.46 6.06 6.69
CA VAL A 164 -7.22 6.24 5.45
C VAL A 164 -8.12 7.45 5.62
N LYS A 165 -7.89 8.50 4.84
CA LYS A 165 -8.76 9.67 4.78
C LYS A 165 -9.51 9.70 3.46
N VAL A 166 -10.83 9.71 3.52
CA VAL A 166 -11.70 9.84 2.34
C VAL A 166 -12.38 11.18 2.37
N ASN A 167 -12.16 11.99 1.34
CA ASN A 167 -12.79 13.30 1.13
C ASN A 167 -13.94 13.15 0.12
N ILE A 168 -15.12 13.72 0.44
CA ILE A 168 -16.26 13.80 -0.49
C ILE A 168 -16.27 15.15 -1.20
N PRO A 169 -16.85 15.27 -2.42
CA PRO A 169 -16.78 16.50 -3.24
C PRO A 169 -17.69 17.63 -2.76
N GLY A 170 -18.29 17.50 -1.58
CA GLY A 170 -19.19 18.50 -1.00
C GLY A 170 -19.33 18.33 0.49
N THR A 171 -20.48 18.73 1.03
CA THR A 171 -20.80 18.60 2.45
C THR A 171 -22.03 17.71 2.60
N ALA A 172 -21.93 16.66 3.41
CA ALA A 172 -23.05 15.82 3.81
C ALA A 172 -23.65 16.31 5.13
N SER A 173 -24.49 15.49 5.77
CA SER A 173 -25.02 15.74 7.11
C SER A 173 -24.81 14.51 8.00
N ARG A 174 -25.14 14.69 9.28
CA ARG A 174 -25.12 13.58 10.23
C ARG A 174 -26.05 12.42 9.83
N GLU A 175 -27.13 12.71 9.14
CA GLU A 175 -28.13 11.73 8.71
C GLU A 175 -27.72 10.99 7.45
N THR A 176 -26.90 11.62 6.59
CA THR A 176 -26.62 11.14 5.25
C THR A 176 -25.18 10.61 5.05
N LEU A 177 -24.26 10.90 5.97
CA LEU A 177 -22.90 10.33 5.92
C LEU A 177 -22.79 9.15 6.90
N ARG A 178 -22.44 7.99 6.38
CA ARG A 178 -22.19 6.76 7.14
C ARG A 178 -20.85 6.19 6.72
N ALA A 179 -20.12 5.62 7.65
CA ALA A 179 -18.85 4.97 7.33
C ALA A 179 -18.55 3.80 8.27
N TRP A 180 -17.92 2.78 7.69
CA TRP A 180 -17.46 1.58 8.38
C TRP A 180 -16.07 1.23 7.88
N GLY A 181 -15.29 0.59 8.76
CA GLY A 181 -14.03 -0.05 8.41
C GLY A 181 -14.13 -1.56 8.62
N HIS A 182 -13.55 -2.34 7.71
CA HIS A 182 -13.50 -3.79 7.81
C HIS A 182 -12.08 -4.30 7.65
N GLY A 183 -11.76 -5.46 8.22
CA GLY A 183 -10.41 -6.04 8.22
C GLY A 183 -9.52 -5.52 9.36
N ALA A 184 -8.21 -5.60 9.21
CA ALA A 184 -7.15 -5.08 10.11
C ALA A 184 -7.37 -5.31 11.61
N GLY A 185 -7.90 -6.46 12.00
CA GLY A 185 -8.16 -6.79 13.38
C GLY A 185 -9.23 -5.89 14.05
N GLN A 186 -9.31 -5.94 15.39
CA GLN A 186 -10.40 -5.28 16.15
C GLN A 186 -10.03 -3.89 16.68
N ASN A 187 -8.85 -3.36 16.38
CA ASN A 187 -8.31 -2.12 16.97
C ASN A 187 -8.39 -0.90 16.04
N GLY A 188 -9.17 -0.99 14.96
CA GLY A 188 -9.42 0.13 14.07
C GLY A 188 -10.44 1.11 14.64
N ASN A 189 -10.36 2.37 14.19
CA ASN A 189 -11.32 3.41 14.52
C ASN A 189 -11.76 4.15 13.26
N VAL A 190 -13.05 4.54 13.21
CA VAL A 190 -13.63 5.36 12.14
C VAL A 190 -14.16 6.64 12.74
N LYS A 191 -13.73 7.78 12.20
CA LYS A 191 -14.16 9.12 12.59
C LYS A 191 -14.71 9.88 11.40
N ILE A 192 -15.94 10.35 11.48
CA ILE A 192 -16.52 11.35 10.57
C ILE A 192 -16.05 12.72 11.05
N ALA A 193 -15.59 13.57 10.14
CA ALA A 193 -15.20 14.94 10.46
C ALA A 193 -16.44 15.79 10.86
N ASP A 194 -16.23 16.76 11.73
CA ASP A 194 -17.31 17.59 12.27
C ASP A 194 -18.01 18.44 11.18
N ASP A 195 -17.31 18.72 10.09
CA ASP A 195 -17.83 19.42 8.90
C ASP A 195 -18.53 18.49 7.90
N TYR A 196 -18.60 17.19 8.17
CA TYR A 196 -19.19 16.16 7.31
C TYR A 196 -18.66 16.13 5.87
N ARG A 197 -17.38 16.50 5.68
CA ARG A 197 -16.73 16.52 4.35
C ARG A 197 -15.71 15.39 4.17
N SER A 198 -15.36 14.71 5.25
CA SER A 198 -14.41 13.59 5.19
C SER A 198 -14.65 12.55 6.28
N VAL A 199 -14.11 11.37 6.02
CA VAL A 199 -14.04 10.26 6.98
C VAL A 199 -12.58 9.86 7.13
N THR A 200 -12.16 9.61 8.36
CA THR A 200 -10.83 9.07 8.66
C THR A 200 -10.97 7.70 9.34
N LEU A 201 -10.31 6.72 8.78
CA LEU A 201 -10.17 5.38 9.33
C LEU A 201 -8.72 5.20 9.76
N THR A 202 -8.51 4.65 10.96
CA THR A 202 -7.17 4.33 11.45
C THR A 202 -7.12 2.89 11.89
N ALA A 203 -5.99 2.22 11.62
CA ALA A 203 -5.68 0.89 12.12
C ALA A 203 -4.21 0.86 12.57
N PRO A 204 -3.92 0.45 13.82
CA PRO A 204 -2.54 0.41 14.31
C PRO A 204 -1.69 -0.61 13.55
N GLU A 205 -2.30 -1.70 13.10
CA GLU A 205 -1.62 -2.79 12.40
C GLU A 205 -2.57 -3.52 11.45
N ASN A 206 -2.05 -3.98 10.31
CA ASN A 206 -2.64 -4.96 9.41
C ASN A 206 -1.59 -6.02 9.11
N LYS A 207 -1.91 -7.28 9.39
CA LYS A 207 -0.97 -8.39 9.17
C LYS A 207 -0.83 -8.72 7.69
N SER A 208 0.32 -9.26 7.33
CA SER A 208 0.55 -9.86 6.01
C SER A 208 -0.61 -10.80 5.63
N GLY A 209 -1.16 -10.61 4.44
CA GLY A 209 -2.30 -11.38 3.94
C GLY A 209 -3.68 -10.92 4.42
N ASP A 210 -3.77 -9.95 5.35
CA ASP A 210 -5.01 -9.31 5.76
C ASP A 210 -5.32 -8.08 4.89
N PHE A 211 -6.48 -7.45 5.12
CA PHE A 211 -6.91 -6.29 4.35
C PHE A 211 -7.47 -5.19 5.24
N VAL A 212 -7.49 -3.96 4.70
CA VAL A 212 -8.26 -2.83 5.25
C VAL A 212 -9.24 -2.37 4.20
N GLU A 213 -10.52 -2.29 4.55
CA GLU A 213 -11.60 -1.86 3.67
C GLU A 213 -12.32 -0.65 4.27
N VAL A 214 -12.59 0.33 3.44
CA VAL A 214 -13.48 1.45 3.73
C VAL A 214 -14.80 1.24 3.02
N HIS A 215 -15.90 1.36 3.77
CA HIS A 215 -17.26 1.37 3.27
C HIS A 215 -17.92 2.67 3.70
N MET A 216 -18.42 3.46 2.75
CA MET A 216 -19.05 4.75 2.99
C MET A 216 -20.34 4.89 2.20
N LEU A 217 -21.35 5.50 2.84
CA LEU A 217 -22.54 6.01 2.19
C LEU A 217 -22.61 7.53 2.36
N PHE A 218 -22.98 8.23 1.30
CA PHE A 218 -23.10 9.69 1.28
C PHE A 218 -24.16 10.13 0.26
N PRO A 219 -24.62 11.41 0.27
CA PRO A 219 -25.65 11.86 -0.65
C PRO A 219 -25.26 11.68 -2.12
N GLN A 220 -26.09 11.01 -2.91
CA GLN A 220 -25.88 10.82 -4.34
C GLN A 220 -25.79 12.13 -5.12
N THR A 221 -26.39 13.20 -4.60
CA THR A 221 -26.36 14.53 -5.22
C THR A 221 -24.97 15.17 -5.27
N LEU A 222 -24.00 14.62 -4.54
CA LEU A 222 -22.62 15.07 -4.52
C LEU A 222 -21.79 14.49 -5.68
N THR A 223 -22.30 13.49 -6.39
CA THR A 223 -21.61 12.91 -7.55
C THR A 223 -22.55 12.81 -8.74
N HIS A 224 -22.04 13.09 -9.94
CA HIS A 224 -22.75 12.88 -11.20
C HIS A 224 -22.47 11.50 -11.80
N ALA A 225 -22.26 10.49 -10.95
CA ALA A 225 -21.92 9.11 -11.33
C ALA A 225 -23.13 8.36 -11.93
N ASN A 226 -23.86 8.99 -12.85
CA ASN A 226 -25.13 8.52 -13.42
C ASN A 226 -25.06 7.17 -14.16
N THR A 227 -23.87 6.61 -14.35
CA THR A 227 -23.69 5.35 -15.12
C THR A 227 -23.72 4.10 -14.26
N ASN A 228 -23.74 4.22 -12.93
CA ASN A 228 -23.70 3.11 -11.98
C ASN A 228 -24.97 3.02 -11.11
N VAL A 229 -26.11 3.53 -11.59
CA VAL A 229 -27.37 3.43 -10.84
C VAL A 229 -27.78 1.97 -10.76
N LYS A 230 -27.80 1.41 -9.56
CA LYS A 230 -28.38 0.10 -9.25
C LYS A 230 -29.74 0.31 -8.62
N ASN A 231 -30.74 -0.39 -9.14
CA ASN A 231 -32.05 -0.50 -8.53
C ASN A 231 -31.99 -1.71 -7.59
N GLU A 232 -31.90 -1.48 -6.30
CA GLU A 232 -32.21 -2.47 -5.26
C GLU A 232 -33.22 -1.89 -4.31
#